data_23d559a5d553862ba80a7856e3494c4c
#
_entry.id   23d559a5d553862ba80a7856e3494c4c
#
_cell.length_a   1.000
_cell.length_b   1.000
_cell.length_c   1.000
_cell.angle_alpha   90.00
_cell.angle_beta   90.00
_cell.angle_gamma   90.00
#
_symmetry.space_group_name_H-M   'P 1'
#
loop_
_entity.id
_entity.type
_entity.pdbx_description
1 polymer ?
#
loop_
_entity_poly.entity_id
_entity_poly.type
_entity_poly.pdbx_seq_one_letter_code
_entity_poly.pdbx_strand_id
1 'polypeptide(L)'
;MPPFLFPKERSPMANTPHEEALSKAKILLMTKPNSVFFTTLCFSLKHRFDTETPTAHTNGKEIVFNPAFFMGLDAEEKVFLLLHETMHCAYLHMARLGDFDHRKWNIACDHVINLQLIERGYKMPSMGFADSKYAGKSAEEVYKLLP
;
A
#
# COMPACT_ATOMS: atom_id res chain seq x y z
N MET A 1 26.51 -33.94 -6.40
CA MET A 1 26.00 -33.55 -6.51
C MET A 1 25.83 -32.83 -6.29
N PRO A 2 25.71 -32.60 -6.43
CA PRO A 2 25.37 -31.81 -6.39
C PRO A 2 24.80 -31.12 -6.11
N PRO A 3 24.56 -30.95 -6.12
CA PRO A 3 23.95 -30.29 -5.93
C PRO A 3 23.36 -29.59 -5.71
N PHE A 4 23.26 -29.61 -5.81
CA PHE A 4 22.62 -29.06 -5.70
C PHE A 4 22.47 -28.21 -5.52
N LEU A 5 22.85 -28.06 -5.74
CA LEU A 5 22.73 -27.36 -5.65
C LEU A 5 22.18 -26.55 -5.68
N PHE A 6 22.01 -26.50 -6.02
CA PHE A 6 21.24 -25.79 -6.09
C PHE A 6 21.27 -24.80 -5.56
N PRO A 7 21.31 -24.55 -5.24
CA PRO A 7 21.09 -23.49 -4.64
C PRO A 7 21.61 -22.35 -5.13
N LYS A 8 22.32 -22.31 -5.75
CA LYS A 8 22.84 -21.31 -6.20
C LYS A 8 22.05 -20.65 -7.02
N GLU A 9 21.50 -21.21 -7.68
CA GLU A 9 20.78 -20.60 -8.61
C GLU A 9 19.82 -19.86 -7.96
N ARG A 10 19.53 -20.13 -7.00
CA ARG A 10 18.65 -19.48 -6.42
C ARG A 10 19.26 -18.50 -5.69
N SER A 11 20.27 -18.58 -5.63
CA SER A 11 20.92 -17.68 -4.96
C SER A 11 20.58 -16.37 -5.20
N PRO A 12 20.44 -16.19 -6.17
CA PRO A 12 20.06 -14.94 -6.46
C PRO A 12 18.89 -14.72 -5.72
N MET A 13 18.52 -15.69 -5.22
CA MET A 13 17.56 -15.60 -4.46
C MET A 13 17.88 -14.70 -3.41
N ALA A 14 19.02 -14.24 -3.27
CA ALA A 14 19.31 -13.18 -2.38
C ALA A 14 18.41 -12.03 -2.73
N ASN A 15 17.61 -11.58 -1.81
CA ASN A 15 16.74 -10.48 -2.02
C ASN A 15 17.51 -9.16 -2.14
N THR A 16 16.99 -8.25 -2.93
CA THR A 16 17.50 -6.89 -2.96
C THR A 16 17.16 -6.20 -1.64
N PRO A 17 17.82 -5.08 -1.32
CA PRO A 17 17.49 -4.34 -0.11
C PRO A 17 16.02 -3.94 -0.03
N HIS A 18 15.39 -3.53 -1.13
CA HIS A 18 13.99 -3.15 -1.08
C HIS A 18 13.07 -4.36 -0.93
N GLU A 19 13.45 -5.52 -1.46
CA GLU A 19 12.67 -6.74 -1.25
C GLU A 19 12.74 -7.18 0.21
N GLU A 20 13.91 -7.06 0.84
CA GLU A 20 14.05 -7.34 2.25
C GLU A 20 13.25 -6.36 3.10
N ALA A 21 13.25 -5.08 2.73
CA ALA A 21 12.49 -4.06 3.43
C ALA A 21 10.99 -4.35 3.36
N LEU A 22 10.52 -4.83 2.20
CA LEU A 22 9.11 -5.20 2.04
C LEU A 22 8.77 -6.39 2.95
N SER A 23 9.63 -7.40 3.00
CA SER A 23 9.42 -8.54 3.89
C SER A 23 9.34 -8.10 5.34
N LYS A 24 10.22 -7.19 5.77
CA LYS A 24 10.20 -6.66 7.13
C LYS A 24 8.92 -5.86 7.39
N ALA A 25 8.44 -5.10 6.42
CA ALA A 25 7.19 -4.35 6.56
C ALA A 25 6.01 -5.30 6.74
N LYS A 26 5.98 -6.40 5.99
CA LYS A 26 4.93 -7.41 6.14
C LYS A 26 4.96 -8.05 7.52
N ILE A 27 6.15 -8.36 8.03
CA ILE A 27 6.30 -8.92 9.37
C ILE A 27 5.82 -7.92 10.41
N LEU A 28 6.23 -6.66 10.28
CA LEU A 28 5.82 -5.63 11.23
C LEU A 28 4.29 -5.46 11.21
N LEU A 29 3.67 -5.49 10.04
CA LEU A 29 2.22 -5.44 9.93
C LEU A 29 1.56 -6.57 10.72
N MET A 30 2.12 -7.78 10.63
CA MET A 30 1.57 -8.94 11.35
C MET A 30 1.60 -8.77 12.86
N THR A 31 2.49 -7.93 13.39
CA THR A 31 2.59 -7.70 14.83
C THR A 31 1.60 -6.66 15.34
N LYS A 32 0.91 -5.95 14.44
CA LYS A 32 -0.01 -4.89 14.86
C LYS A 32 -1.31 -5.49 15.40
N PRO A 33 -1.90 -4.88 16.45
CA PRO A 33 -3.17 -5.37 16.98
C PRO A 33 -4.28 -5.31 15.93
N ASN A 34 -5.12 -6.31 15.91
CA ASN A 34 -6.29 -6.36 15.02
C ASN A 34 -5.94 -6.26 13.54
N SER A 35 -4.79 -6.81 13.15
CA SER A 35 -4.30 -6.71 11.78
C SER A 35 -4.63 -7.92 10.90
N VAL A 36 -5.37 -8.92 11.43
CA VAL A 36 -5.61 -10.17 10.70
C VAL A 36 -6.26 -9.93 9.34
N PHE A 37 -7.29 -9.08 9.29
CA PHE A 37 -7.98 -8.79 8.05
C PHE A 37 -7.03 -8.15 7.04
N PHE A 38 -6.30 -7.13 7.47
CA PHE A 38 -5.38 -6.41 6.58
C PHE A 38 -4.24 -7.32 6.12
N THR A 39 -3.70 -8.13 7.03
CA THR A 39 -2.63 -9.05 6.70
C THR A 39 -3.09 -10.07 5.67
N THR A 40 -4.26 -10.67 5.88
CA THR A 40 -4.82 -11.66 4.98
C THR A 40 -5.02 -11.06 3.59
N LEU A 41 -5.62 -9.88 3.52
CA LEU A 41 -5.89 -9.23 2.24
C LEU A 41 -4.59 -8.82 1.55
N CYS A 42 -3.67 -8.21 2.30
CA CYS A 42 -2.39 -7.77 1.77
C CYS A 42 -1.61 -8.95 1.17
N PHE A 43 -1.58 -10.08 1.89
CA PHE A 43 -0.80 -11.24 1.45
C PHE A 43 -1.46 -11.98 0.28
N SER A 44 -2.73 -11.70 -0.01
CA SER A 44 -3.39 -12.28 -1.18
C SER A 44 -3.04 -11.54 -2.46
N LEU A 45 -2.43 -10.36 -2.35
CA LEU A 45 -2.06 -9.54 -3.50
C LEU A 45 -0.62 -9.81 -3.89
N LYS A 46 -0.28 -9.61 -5.16
CA LYS A 46 1.09 -9.68 -5.59
C LYS A 46 1.77 -8.34 -5.31
N HIS A 47 3.05 -8.38 -4.98
CA HIS A 47 3.84 -7.18 -4.73
C HIS A 47 5.07 -7.21 -5.62
N ARG A 48 5.37 -6.09 -6.28
CA ARG A 48 6.59 -6.00 -7.08
C ARG A 48 7.10 -4.56 -7.07
N PHE A 49 8.30 -4.39 -7.53
CA PHE A 49 8.94 -3.08 -7.63
C PHE A 49 9.15 -2.73 -9.10
N ASP A 50 8.97 -1.44 -9.42
CA ASP A 50 9.13 -0.95 -10.78
C ASP A 50 9.53 0.52 -10.70
N THR A 51 10.63 0.87 -11.37
CA THR A 51 11.11 2.26 -11.36
C THR A 51 10.25 3.18 -12.20
N GLU A 52 9.35 2.63 -13.04
CA GLU A 52 8.48 3.45 -13.88
C GLU A 52 7.36 4.12 -13.08
N THR A 53 6.97 3.58 -11.94
CA THR A 53 5.98 4.26 -11.10
C THR A 53 6.69 5.28 -10.22
N PRO A 54 6.13 6.49 -10.04
CA PRO A 54 6.79 7.50 -9.22
C PRO A 54 6.76 7.18 -7.72
N THR A 55 5.71 6.56 -7.24
CA THR A 55 5.57 6.22 -5.82
C THR A 55 5.10 4.79 -5.65
N ALA A 56 3.81 4.57 -5.71
CA ALA A 56 3.20 3.25 -5.65
C ALA A 56 1.82 3.32 -6.27
N HIS A 57 1.33 2.19 -6.76
CA HIS A 57 -0.03 2.11 -7.26
C HIS A 57 -0.51 0.66 -7.23
N THR A 58 -1.80 0.47 -7.44
CA THR A 58 -2.38 -0.86 -7.53
C THR A 58 -3.44 -0.90 -8.62
N ASN A 59 -3.59 -2.07 -9.24
CA ASN A 59 -4.67 -2.30 -10.20
C ASN A 59 -5.74 -3.24 -9.61
N GLY A 60 -5.69 -3.50 -8.31
CA GLY A 60 -6.63 -4.39 -7.65
C GLY A 60 -6.13 -5.82 -7.50
N LYS A 61 -5.06 -6.19 -8.19
CA LYS A 61 -4.50 -7.55 -8.15
C LYS A 61 -3.07 -7.55 -7.66
N GLU A 62 -2.35 -6.49 -7.92
CA GLU A 62 -0.96 -6.36 -7.48
C GLU A 62 -0.70 -4.95 -7.01
N ILE A 63 0.29 -4.81 -6.16
CA ILE A 63 0.76 -3.51 -5.70
C ILE A 63 2.17 -3.33 -6.24
N VAL A 64 2.42 -2.18 -6.86
CA VAL A 64 3.70 -1.86 -7.46
C VAL A 64 4.31 -0.69 -6.72
N PHE A 65 5.56 -0.83 -6.28
CA PHE A 65 6.26 0.22 -5.54
C PHE A 65 7.45 0.72 -6.33
N ASN A 66 7.70 2.02 -6.29
CA ASN A 66 8.99 2.54 -6.71
C ASN A 66 10.01 2.19 -5.63
N PRO A 67 11.13 1.53 -5.97
CA PRO A 67 12.07 1.09 -4.93
C PRO A 67 12.70 2.24 -4.15
N ALA A 68 13.09 3.33 -4.81
CA ALA A 68 13.70 4.47 -4.10
C ALA A 68 12.71 5.15 -3.17
N PHE A 69 11.47 5.34 -3.64
CA PHE A 69 10.42 5.94 -2.81
C PHE A 69 10.16 5.07 -1.58
N PHE A 70 10.03 3.76 -1.78
CA PHE A 70 9.77 2.83 -0.68
C PHE A 70 10.89 2.86 0.34
N MET A 71 12.15 2.82 -0.13
CA MET A 71 13.30 2.80 0.77
C MET A 71 13.47 4.13 1.53
N GLY A 72 12.93 5.22 1.02
CA GLY A 72 12.98 6.51 1.71
C GLY A 72 12.04 6.61 2.90
N LEU A 73 11.12 5.66 3.07
CA LEU A 73 10.18 5.65 4.18
C LEU A 73 10.78 4.91 5.37
N ASP A 74 10.40 5.30 6.59
CA ASP A 74 10.81 4.52 7.76
C ASP A 74 9.94 3.25 7.87
N ALA A 75 10.24 2.40 8.85
CA ALA A 75 9.56 1.10 8.97
C ALA A 75 8.04 1.25 9.13
N GLU A 76 7.58 2.19 9.96
CA GLU A 76 6.16 2.40 10.18
C GLU A 76 5.48 3.01 8.96
N GLU A 77 6.16 3.90 8.27
CA GLU A 77 5.63 4.51 7.05
C GLU A 77 5.51 3.49 5.92
N LYS A 78 6.43 2.53 5.86
CA LYS A 78 6.33 1.44 4.87
C LYS A 78 5.07 0.60 5.13
N VAL A 79 4.75 0.33 6.38
CA VAL A 79 3.52 -0.38 6.73
C VAL A 79 2.31 0.43 6.29
N PHE A 80 2.32 1.75 6.52
CA PHE A 80 1.22 2.62 6.11
C PHE A 80 1.02 2.55 4.59
N LEU A 81 2.09 2.67 3.82
CA LEU A 81 1.99 2.61 2.36
C LEU A 81 1.44 1.27 1.88
N LEU A 82 1.93 0.18 2.47
CA LEU A 82 1.48 -1.15 2.13
C LEU A 82 -0.03 -1.28 2.38
N LEU A 83 -0.51 -0.79 3.52
CA LEU A 83 -1.93 -0.82 3.84
C LEU A 83 -2.75 0.13 2.98
N HIS A 84 -2.20 1.29 2.64
CA HIS A 84 -2.87 2.27 1.79
C HIS A 84 -3.24 1.62 0.45
N GLU A 85 -2.29 0.96 -0.20
CA GLU A 85 -2.56 0.32 -1.48
C GLU A 85 -3.50 -0.88 -1.32
N THR A 86 -3.33 -1.63 -0.22
CA THR A 86 -4.22 -2.75 0.08
C THR A 86 -5.67 -2.27 0.25
N MET A 87 -5.86 -1.13 0.90
CA MET A 87 -7.20 -0.59 1.12
C MET A 87 -7.87 -0.12 -0.17
N HIS A 88 -7.11 0.38 -1.14
CA HIS A 88 -7.68 0.67 -2.47
C HIS A 88 -8.30 -0.59 -3.06
N CYS A 89 -7.67 -1.74 -2.87
CA CYS A 89 -8.22 -3.01 -3.33
C CYS A 89 -9.43 -3.43 -2.52
N ALA A 90 -9.37 -3.29 -1.20
CA ALA A 90 -10.46 -3.68 -0.30
C ALA A 90 -11.74 -2.91 -0.61
N TYR A 91 -11.62 -1.62 -0.93
CA TYR A 91 -12.77 -0.78 -1.23
C TYR A 91 -13.17 -0.83 -2.70
N LEU A 92 -12.46 -1.60 -3.53
CA LEU A 92 -12.74 -1.70 -4.96
C LEU A 92 -12.76 -0.33 -5.63
N HIS A 93 -11.84 0.56 -5.23
CA HIS A 93 -11.85 1.94 -5.70
C HIS A 93 -11.72 2.04 -7.22
N MET A 94 -10.97 1.13 -7.86
CA MET A 94 -10.85 1.12 -9.32
C MET A 94 -12.19 0.80 -9.99
N ALA A 95 -12.93 -0.14 -9.43
CA ALA A 95 -14.23 -0.53 -9.99
C ALA A 95 -15.31 0.53 -9.73
N ARG A 96 -15.16 1.30 -8.63
CA ARG A 96 -16.15 2.30 -8.27
C ARG A 96 -15.91 3.65 -8.91
N LEU A 97 -14.86 3.78 -9.72
CA LEU A 97 -14.54 5.03 -10.41
C LEU A 97 -15.70 5.51 -11.28
N GLY A 98 -16.31 4.61 -12.05
CA GLY A 98 -17.44 4.97 -12.92
C GLY A 98 -17.09 6.15 -13.82
N ASP A 99 -17.99 7.16 -13.85
CA ASP A 99 -17.82 8.34 -14.67
C ASP A 99 -17.16 9.50 -13.92
N PHE A 100 -16.67 9.26 -12.71
CA PHE A 100 -15.98 10.31 -11.93
C PHE A 100 -14.66 10.68 -12.58
N ASP A 101 -14.22 11.92 -12.37
CA ASP A 101 -12.89 12.34 -12.79
C ASP A 101 -11.83 11.52 -12.04
N HIS A 102 -10.94 10.88 -12.79
CA HIS A 102 -10.00 9.93 -12.21
C HIS A 102 -9.10 10.57 -11.14
N ARG A 103 -8.57 11.74 -11.41
CA ARG A 103 -7.67 12.41 -10.47
C ARG A 103 -8.40 12.81 -9.19
N LYS A 104 -9.59 13.40 -9.35
CA LYS A 104 -10.38 13.83 -8.20
C LYS A 104 -10.87 12.63 -7.39
N TRP A 105 -11.22 11.53 -8.06
CA TRP A 105 -11.62 10.30 -7.40
C TRP A 105 -10.47 9.74 -6.55
N ASN A 106 -9.25 9.73 -7.11
CA ASN A 106 -8.09 9.26 -6.35
C ASN A 106 -7.84 10.10 -5.11
N ILE A 107 -8.00 11.41 -5.21
CA ILE A 107 -7.85 12.30 -4.05
C ILE A 107 -8.88 11.96 -2.99
N ALA A 108 -10.13 11.75 -3.40
CA ALA A 108 -11.20 11.40 -2.46
C ALA A 108 -10.91 10.06 -1.77
N CYS A 109 -10.48 9.06 -2.52
CA CYS A 109 -10.14 7.76 -1.98
C CYS A 109 -8.98 7.85 -0.99
N ASP A 110 -7.97 8.67 -1.31
CA ASP A 110 -6.80 8.83 -0.45
C ASP A 110 -7.19 9.46 0.89
N HIS A 111 -8.07 10.46 0.90
CA HIS A 111 -8.57 11.04 2.16
C HIS A 111 -9.23 9.96 3.02
N VAL A 112 -10.10 9.16 2.42
CA VAL A 112 -10.85 8.14 3.16
C VAL A 112 -9.89 7.11 3.75
N ILE A 113 -8.97 6.60 2.95
CA ILE A 113 -8.03 5.58 3.40
C ILE A 113 -7.11 6.13 4.49
N ASN A 114 -6.50 7.29 4.22
CA ASN A 114 -5.51 7.84 5.14
C ASN A 114 -6.14 8.18 6.49
N LEU A 115 -7.36 8.73 6.50
CA LEU A 115 -8.04 9.03 7.76
C LEU A 115 -8.30 7.76 8.56
N GLN A 116 -8.71 6.68 7.91
CA GLN A 116 -8.96 5.42 8.60
C GLN A 116 -7.68 4.82 9.16
N LEU A 117 -6.59 4.89 8.44
CA LEU A 117 -5.32 4.35 8.91
C LEU A 117 -4.76 5.17 10.06
N ILE A 118 -4.88 6.51 9.98
CA ILE A 118 -4.46 7.39 11.07
C ILE A 118 -5.27 7.08 12.33
N GLU A 119 -6.58 6.90 12.17
CA GLU A 119 -7.44 6.60 13.31
C GLU A 119 -7.05 5.29 13.98
N ARG A 120 -6.53 4.34 13.22
CA ARG A 120 -6.08 3.06 13.76
C ARG A 120 -4.64 3.12 14.31
N GLY A 121 -4.02 4.28 14.28
CA GLY A 121 -2.69 4.46 14.87
C GLY A 121 -1.52 4.23 13.95
N TYR A 122 -1.76 4.07 12.65
CA TYR A 122 -0.66 3.91 11.70
C TYR A 122 -0.05 5.28 11.35
N LYS A 123 1.24 5.29 11.05
CA LYS A 123 1.98 6.52 10.83
C LYS A 123 1.98 6.90 9.35
N MET A 124 1.27 7.96 9.00
CA MET A 124 1.22 8.45 7.63
C MET A 124 2.54 9.12 7.24
N PRO A 125 3.10 8.80 6.06
CA PRO A 125 4.28 9.52 5.57
C PRO A 125 4.00 11.02 5.43
N SER A 126 5.04 11.83 5.55
CA SER A 126 4.88 13.29 5.55
C SER A 126 4.29 13.84 4.25
N MET A 127 4.49 13.14 3.13
CA MET A 127 3.93 13.59 1.86
C MET A 127 2.46 13.19 1.68
N GLY A 128 1.92 12.40 2.60
CA GLY A 128 0.51 12.02 2.54
C GLY A 128 -0.38 13.17 2.99
N PHE A 129 -1.67 13.05 2.70
CA PHE A 129 -2.63 14.07 3.13
C PHE A 129 -3.90 13.40 3.67
N ALA A 130 -4.52 14.08 4.62
CA ALA A 130 -5.77 13.65 5.20
C ALA A 130 -6.42 14.86 5.87
N ASP A 131 -7.65 15.17 5.49
CA ASP A 131 -8.35 16.30 6.07
C ASP A 131 -9.45 15.76 6.98
N SER A 132 -9.35 16.06 8.26
CA SER A 132 -10.27 15.51 9.26
C SER A 132 -11.73 15.85 9.01
N LYS A 133 -12.02 16.88 8.23
CA LYS A 133 -13.42 17.23 7.92
C LYS A 133 -14.10 16.13 7.09
N TYR A 134 -13.34 15.24 6.49
CA TYR A 134 -13.89 14.13 5.70
C TYR A 134 -14.02 12.84 6.52
N ALA A 135 -13.71 12.86 7.80
CA ALA A 135 -13.77 11.66 8.63
C ALA A 135 -15.18 11.06 8.63
N GLY A 136 -15.25 9.75 8.50
CA GLY A 136 -16.53 9.04 8.51
C GLY A 136 -17.32 9.09 7.21
N LYS A 137 -16.77 9.71 6.15
CA LYS A 137 -17.45 9.83 4.87
C LYS A 137 -16.97 8.78 3.90
N SER A 138 -17.82 8.42 2.95
CA SER A 138 -17.44 7.53 1.86
C SER A 138 -16.62 8.30 0.82
N ALA A 139 -15.94 7.58 -0.05
CA ALA A 139 -15.18 8.22 -1.13
C ALA A 139 -16.09 9.03 -2.04
N GLU A 140 -17.32 8.54 -2.31
CA GLU A 140 -18.29 9.26 -3.13
C GLU A 140 -18.70 10.58 -2.46
N GLU A 141 -18.92 10.56 -1.14
CA GLU A 141 -19.28 11.77 -0.42
C GLU A 141 -18.13 12.78 -0.44
N VAL A 142 -16.90 12.32 -0.22
CA VAL A 142 -15.74 13.20 -0.27
C VAL A 142 -15.56 13.78 -1.67
N TYR A 143 -15.73 12.94 -2.70
CA TYR A 143 -15.62 13.39 -4.09
C TYR A 143 -16.54 14.58 -4.37
N LYS A 144 -17.78 14.51 -3.87
CA LYS A 144 -18.74 15.59 -4.10
C LYS A 144 -18.39 16.87 -3.35
N LEU A 145 -17.65 16.76 -2.24
CA LEU A 145 -17.27 17.91 -1.44
C LEU A 145 -15.96 18.56 -1.91
N LEU A 146 -15.16 17.86 -2.70
CA LEU A 146 -13.91 18.43 -3.21
C LEU A 146 -14.22 19.51 -4.25
N PRO A 147 -13.37 20.56 -4.30
CA PRO A 147 -13.57 21.67 -5.25
C PRO A 147 -13.44 21.24 -6.70
#